data_730b5d572368013feb5c42798c1baf2c
#
_entry.id   730b5d572368013feb5c42798c1baf2c
#
_cell.length_a   1.000
_cell.length_b   1.000
_cell.length_c   1.000
_cell.angle_alpha   90.00
_cell.angle_beta   90.00
_cell.angle_gamma   90.00
#
_symmetry.space_group_name_H-M   'P 1'
#
loop_
_entity.id
_entity.type
_entity.pdbx_description
1 polymer ?
#
loop_
_entity_poly.entity_id
_entity_poly.type
_entity_poly.pdbx_seq_one_letter_code
_entity_poly.pdbx_strand_id
1 'polypeptide(L)'
;MENNGQADRFPDKYLFGDSVKWKNWISELLLTTCQICRANHGKIYPIDADEHLPIHVNGKCEMVPMRTKAAGTATNMGQNGVDVYLLEYGKLPDYYVTKYEAELKDWESKSGNLSDVLPDKMIGGDTYNNRENKLPQNDGRIWYEADFNYVSGYRNDCRIVYSNDGLIFVSYDHMKTFYEITGFN
;
A
#
# COMPACT_ATOMS: atom_id res chain seq x y z
N MET A 1 -12.86 -35.30 -13.70
CA MET A 1 -13.28 -34.50 -12.54
C MET A 1 -12.32 -33.30 -12.50
N GLU A 2 -12.76 -32.22 -13.12
CA GLU A 2 -11.97 -30.98 -13.19
C GLU A 2 -12.11 -30.26 -11.85
N ASN A 3 -10.98 -30.14 -11.14
CA ASN A 3 -10.87 -29.31 -9.97
C ASN A 3 -10.82 -27.85 -10.44
N ASN A 4 -11.97 -27.20 -10.49
CA ASN A 4 -12.06 -25.76 -10.62
C ASN A 4 -11.49 -25.13 -9.34
N GLY A 5 -10.19 -24.88 -9.34
CA GLY A 5 -9.54 -24.01 -8.39
C GLY A 5 -10.05 -22.58 -8.64
N GLN A 6 -11.19 -22.26 -8.05
CA GLN A 6 -11.65 -20.89 -7.90
C GLN A 6 -10.71 -20.25 -6.90
N ALA A 7 -9.72 -19.50 -7.42
CA ALA A 7 -8.90 -18.63 -6.58
C ALA A 7 -9.88 -17.72 -5.84
N ASP A 8 -9.69 -17.61 -4.53
CA ASP A 8 -10.43 -16.67 -3.68
C ASP A 8 -10.14 -15.24 -4.21
N ARG A 9 -11.01 -14.79 -5.09
CA ARG A 9 -10.97 -13.46 -5.69
C ARG A 9 -11.43 -12.46 -4.64
N PHE A 10 -10.79 -11.30 -4.60
CA PHE A 10 -11.35 -10.16 -3.88
C PHE A 10 -12.79 -9.88 -4.35
N PRO A 11 -13.69 -9.47 -3.45
CA PRO A 11 -15.07 -9.18 -3.82
C PRO A 11 -15.16 -8.23 -5.01
N ASP A 12 -16.04 -8.53 -5.96
CA ASP A 12 -16.23 -7.77 -7.22
C ASP A 12 -16.44 -6.26 -7.04
N LYS A 13 -16.90 -5.84 -5.86
CA LYS A 13 -17.06 -4.41 -5.51
C LYS A 13 -15.77 -3.59 -5.59
N TYR A 14 -14.60 -4.25 -5.59
CA TYR A 14 -13.31 -3.60 -5.72
C TYR A 14 -12.75 -3.60 -7.15
N LEU A 15 -13.40 -4.32 -8.07
CA LEU A 15 -12.93 -4.50 -9.45
C LEU A 15 -13.41 -3.41 -10.41
N PHE A 16 -14.44 -2.63 -10.04
CA PHE A 16 -15.08 -1.67 -10.92
C PHE A 16 -15.50 -0.41 -10.17
N GLY A 17 -14.75 0.65 -10.31
CA GLY A 17 -15.16 1.94 -9.81
C GLY A 17 -14.17 3.05 -10.12
N ASP A 18 -14.51 3.88 -11.10
CA ASP A 18 -13.77 5.09 -11.46
C ASP A 18 -13.85 6.20 -10.39
N SER A 19 -14.57 5.96 -9.30
CA SER A 19 -14.73 6.95 -8.24
C SER A 19 -13.66 6.79 -7.17
N VAL A 20 -13.00 7.89 -6.86
CA VAL A 20 -12.11 7.99 -5.69
C VAL A 20 -12.90 7.60 -4.43
N LYS A 21 -12.43 6.60 -3.71
CA LYS A 21 -13.10 6.06 -2.51
C LYS A 21 -12.60 6.69 -1.23
N TRP A 22 -11.45 7.33 -1.29
CA TRP A 22 -10.71 7.81 -0.13
C TRP A 22 -10.30 9.27 -0.28
N LYS A 23 -10.12 9.94 0.84
CA LYS A 23 -9.56 11.29 0.94
C LYS A 23 -8.49 11.34 2.02
N ASN A 24 -7.49 12.19 1.84
CA ASN A 24 -6.39 12.39 2.77
C ASN A 24 -6.61 13.67 3.57
N TRP A 25 -6.34 13.60 4.87
CA TRP A 25 -6.18 14.79 5.69
C TRP A 25 -4.82 15.42 5.39
N ILE A 26 -4.84 16.61 4.82
CA ILE A 26 -3.63 17.37 4.52
C ILE A 26 -3.56 18.58 5.44
N SER A 27 -2.44 18.74 6.13
CA SER A 27 -2.14 19.89 6.97
C SER A 27 -0.89 20.59 6.48
N GLU A 28 -0.86 21.91 6.54
CA GLU A 28 0.37 22.67 6.37
C GLU A 28 1.30 22.39 7.56
N LEU A 29 2.42 21.70 7.34
CA LEU A 29 3.33 21.25 8.40
C LEU A 29 4.33 22.34 8.79
N LEU A 30 3.85 23.45 9.34
CA LEU A 30 4.66 24.52 9.92
C LEU A 30 4.95 24.23 11.40
N LEU A 31 5.92 24.96 11.96
CA LEU A 31 6.20 24.88 13.41
C LEU A 31 4.99 25.22 14.27
N THR A 32 4.11 26.08 13.76
CA THR A 32 2.87 26.55 14.41
C THR A 32 1.68 25.60 14.19
N THR A 33 1.82 24.53 13.39
CA THR A 33 0.74 23.58 13.17
C THR A 33 0.39 22.86 14.46
N CYS A 34 -0.89 22.89 14.84
CA CYS A 34 -1.34 22.26 16.08
C CYS A 34 -1.08 20.75 16.08
N GLN A 35 -0.97 20.19 17.29
CA GLN A 35 -0.65 18.79 17.46
C GLN A 35 -1.68 17.84 16.81
N ILE A 36 -2.97 18.17 16.89
CA ILE A 36 -4.05 17.36 16.30
C ILE A 36 -3.92 17.34 14.76
N CYS A 37 -3.76 18.51 14.13
CA CYS A 37 -3.59 18.59 12.67
C CYS A 37 -2.33 17.87 12.20
N ARG A 38 -1.25 17.98 12.96
CA ARG A 38 0.00 17.28 12.66
C ARG A 38 -0.15 15.76 12.78
N ALA A 39 -0.86 15.28 13.81
CA ALA A 39 -1.12 13.86 14.04
C ALA A 39 -2.07 13.24 13.01
N ASN A 40 -2.91 14.05 12.37
CA ASN A 40 -3.84 13.58 11.33
C ASN A 40 -3.29 13.72 9.91
N HIS A 41 -2.19 14.45 9.71
CA HIS A 41 -1.60 14.63 8.38
C HIS A 41 -1.28 13.28 7.73
N GLY A 42 -1.75 13.09 6.51
CA GLY A 42 -1.56 11.87 5.73
C GLY A 42 -2.53 10.72 6.04
N LYS A 43 -3.38 10.83 7.07
CA LYS A 43 -4.41 9.82 7.33
C LYS A 43 -5.43 9.77 6.21
N ILE A 44 -5.91 8.56 5.94
CA ILE A 44 -6.87 8.26 4.87
C ILE A 44 -8.24 8.00 5.50
N TYR A 45 -9.26 8.62 4.93
CA TYR A 45 -10.66 8.51 5.32
C TYR A 45 -11.53 8.12 4.13
N PRO A 46 -12.69 7.47 4.33
CA PRO A 46 -13.68 7.30 3.27
C PRO A 46 -14.05 8.65 2.65
N ILE A 47 -14.34 8.68 1.36
CA ILE A 47 -14.64 9.92 0.65
C ILE A 47 -15.91 10.60 1.18
N ASP A 48 -16.86 9.81 1.67
CA ASP A 48 -18.14 10.21 2.26
C ASP A 48 -18.08 10.45 3.78
N ALA A 49 -16.93 10.20 4.43
CA ALA A 49 -16.80 10.47 5.86
C ALA A 49 -16.97 11.96 6.15
N ASP A 50 -17.80 12.25 7.15
CA ASP A 50 -18.08 13.62 7.59
C ASP A 50 -17.02 14.10 8.60
N GLU A 51 -15.93 14.62 8.07
CA GLU A 51 -14.83 15.17 8.86
C GLU A 51 -14.95 16.70 8.91
N HIS A 52 -15.18 17.23 10.10
CA HIS A 52 -15.33 18.67 10.29
C HIS A 52 -13.96 19.39 10.22
N LEU A 53 -13.72 20.11 9.14
CA LEU A 53 -12.57 20.98 8.95
C LEU A 53 -12.99 22.45 8.73
N PRO A 54 -12.20 23.40 9.21
CA PRO A 54 -11.02 23.24 10.08
C PRO A 54 -11.41 22.91 11.52
N ILE A 55 -10.59 22.11 12.22
CA ILE A 55 -10.83 21.73 13.63
C ILE A 55 -10.76 22.94 14.56
N HIS A 56 -10.08 23.98 14.15
CA HIS A 56 -9.90 25.22 14.93
C HIS A 56 -9.81 26.44 14.00
N VAL A 57 -10.06 27.61 14.60
CA VAL A 57 -9.96 28.91 13.91
C VAL A 57 -8.55 29.07 13.30
N ASN A 58 -8.50 29.49 12.03
CA ASN A 58 -7.27 29.60 11.23
C ASN A 58 -6.52 28.29 10.99
N GLY A 59 -7.19 27.15 11.15
CA GLY A 59 -6.64 25.84 10.77
C GLY A 59 -6.42 25.77 9.26
N LYS A 60 -5.20 25.35 8.85
CA LYS A 60 -4.83 25.15 7.45
C LYS A 60 -4.79 23.66 7.13
N CYS A 61 -5.94 23.02 7.33
CA CYS A 61 -6.15 21.61 7.01
C CYS A 61 -7.21 21.50 5.93
N GLU A 62 -7.04 20.56 5.05
CA GLU A 62 -8.01 20.25 3.99
C GLU A 62 -8.15 18.73 3.81
N MET A 63 -9.32 18.30 3.35
CA MET A 63 -9.55 16.94 2.90
C MET A 63 -9.39 16.89 1.39
N VAL A 64 -8.35 16.22 0.93
CA VAL A 64 -8.03 16.12 -0.50
C VAL A 64 -8.35 14.71 -0.99
N PRO A 65 -9.13 14.55 -2.07
CA PRO A 65 -9.35 13.26 -2.68
C PRO A 65 -8.03 12.53 -2.92
N MET A 66 -7.97 11.26 -2.56
CA MET A 66 -6.75 10.48 -2.71
C MET A 66 -6.40 10.30 -4.18
N ARG A 67 -5.12 10.38 -4.50
CA ARG A 67 -4.64 10.05 -5.84
C ARG A 67 -4.75 8.55 -6.05
N THR A 68 -5.10 8.18 -7.26
CA THR A 68 -5.21 6.79 -7.69
C THR A 68 -4.19 6.46 -8.77
N LYS A 69 -3.92 5.19 -8.96
CA LYS A 69 -3.20 4.64 -10.11
C LYS A 69 -3.96 3.44 -10.63
N ALA A 70 -4.14 3.37 -11.94
CA ALA A 70 -4.70 2.19 -12.56
C ALA A 70 -3.72 1.01 -12.43
N ALA A 71 -4.26 -0.19 -12.23
CA ALA A 71 -3.46 -1.40 -12.23
C ALA A 71 -2.65 -1.52 -13.53
N GLY A 72 -1.39 -1.95 -13.42
CA GLY A 72 -0.44 -2.01 -14.52
C GLY A 72 0.28 -0.69 -14.81
N THR A 73 0.01 0.38 -14.03
CA THR A 73 0.72 1.67 -14.17
C THR A 73 1.54 2.04 -12.93
N ALA A 74 1.42 1.28 -11.86
CA ALA A 74 2.06 1.61 -10.59
C ALA A 74 3.48 1.05 -10.46
N THR A 75 3.80 -0.04 -11.17
CA THR A 75 5.11 -0.69 -11.14
C THR A 75 5.82 -0.60 -12.49
N ASN A 76 7.16 -0.71 -12.48
CA ASN A 76 7.97 -0.71 -13.71
C ASN A 76 7.68 -1.93 -14.61
N MET A 77 7.05 -2.96 -14.07
CA MET A 77 6.70 -4.18 -14.82
C MET A 77 5.38 -4.06 -15.61
N GLY A 78 4.68 -2.92 -15.47
CA GLY A 78 3.42 -2.69 -16.19
C GLY A 78 2.37 -3.78 -15.90
N GLN A 79 1.79 -4.36 -16.93
CA GLN A 79 0.77 -5.40 -16.81
C GLN A 79 1.23 -6.70 -16.13
N ASN A 80 2.54 -6.91 -16.02
CA ASN A 80 3.11 -8.03 -15.27
C ASN A 80 3.53 -7.64 -13.83
N GLY A 81 3.15 -6.45 -13.40
CA GLY A 81 3.49 -5.92 -12.08
C GLY A 81 2.71 -6.56 -10.94
N VAL A 82 3.23 -6.41 -9.73
CA VAL A 82 2.59 -6.95 -8.53
C VAL A 82 1.26 -6.28 -8.21
N ASP A 83 1.03 -5.05 -8.65
CA ASP A 83 -0.24 -4.33 -8.55
C ASP A 83 -1.36 -5.04 -9.33
N VAL A 84 -1.06 -5.49 -10.55
CA VAL A 84 -1.98 -6.31 -11.37
C VAL A 84 -2.19 -7.67 -10.72
N TYR A 85 -1.11 -8.33 -10.31
CA TYR A 85 -1.18 -9.66 -9.75
C TYR A 85 -2.02 -9.71 -8.45
N LEU A 86 -1.82 -8.73 -7.57
CA LEU A 86 -2.63 -8.60 -6.36
C LEU A 86 -4.10 -8.34 -6.67
N LEU A 87 -4.39 -7.49 -7.67
CA LEU A 87 -5.76 -7.19 -8.07
C LEU A 87 -6.48 -8.44 -8.64
N GLU A 88 -5.76 -9.26 -9.40
CA GLU A 88 -6.33 -10.46 -10.04
C GLU A 88 -6.43 -11.66 -9.09
N TYR A 89 -5.42 -11.88 -8.25
CA TYR A 89 -5.28 -13.11 -7.48
C TYR A 89 -5.38 -12.93 -5.96
N GLY A 90 -5.36 -11.71 -5.46
CA GLY A 90 -5.46 -11.41 -4.02
C GLY A 90 -4.25 -11.86 -3.20
N LYS A 91 -3.16 -12.26 -3.82
CA LYS A 91 -1.94 -12.77 -3.18
C LYS A 91 -0.71 -12.31 -3.95
N LEU A 92 0.44 -12.35 -3.29
CA LEU A 92 1.72 -12.07 -3.93
C LEU A 92 2.13 -13.21 -4.89
N PRO A 93 2.86 -12.91 -5.98
CA PRO A 93 3.56 -13.89 -6.81
C PRO A 93 4.61 -14.69 -6.01
N ASP A 94 4.97 -15.86 -6.52
CA ASP A 94 5.91 -16.80 -5.87
C ASP A 94 7.35 -16.29 -5.78
N TYR A 95 7.70 -15.19 -6.43
CA TYR A 95 9.01 -14.57 -6.29
C TYR A 95 9.13 -13.66 -5.06
N TYR A 96 8.09 -13.54 -4.24
CA TYR A 96 8.18 -12.88 -2.94
C TYR A 96 8.53 -13.86 -1.83
N VAL A 97 9.31 -13.38 -0.88
CA VAL A 97 9.67 -14.05 0.37
C VAL A 97 9.52 -13.08 1.53
N THR A 98 9.10 -13.57 2.68
CA THR A 98 9.04 -12.77 3.91
C THR A 98 10.45 -12.41 4.39
N LYS A 99 10.57 -11.41 5.25
CA LYS A 99 11.84 -11.07 5.91
C LYS A 99 12.41 -12.26 6.65
N TYR A 100 11.56 -12.99 7.37
CA TYR A 100 11.98 -14.18 8.12
C TYR A 100 12.53 -15.28 7.20
N GLU A 101 11.85 -15.58 6.09
CA GLU A 101 12.32 -16.57 5.11
C GLU A 101 13.64 -16.15 4.46
N ALA A 102 13.80 -14.85 4.19
CA ALA A 102 15.05 -14.34 3.63
C ALA A 102 16.21 -14.41 4.63
N GLU A 103 15.96 -14.08 5.90
CA GLU A 103 16.96 -14.19 6.97
C GLU A 103 17.44 -15.63 7.18
N LEU A 104 16.58 -16.64 7.00
CA LEU A 104 16.95 -18.06 7.01
C LEU A 104 17.85 -18.45 5.83
N LYS A 105 18.02 -17.57 4.85
CA LYS A 105 18.88 -17.71 3.67
C LYS A 105 20.05 -16.73 3.67
N ASP A 106 20.48 -16.31 4.87
CA ASP A 106 21.61 -15.42 5.09
C ASP A 106 21.43 -13.99 4.52
N TRP A 107 20.15 -13.57 4.30
CA TRP A 107 19.88 -12.19 3.99
C TRP A 107 20.05 -11.30 5.23
N GLU A 108 20.77 -10.21 5.04
CA GLU A 108 20.95 -9.17 6.05
C GLU A 108 20.50 -7.82 5.50
N SER A 109 19.47 -7.24 6.10
CA SER A 109 18.89 -5.98 5.62
C SER A 109 19.89 -4.82 5.52
N LYS A 110 20.93 -4.84 6.37
CA LYS A 110 22.00 -3.83 6.42
C LYS A 110 23.13 -4.05 5.41
N SER A 111 23.19 -5.21 4.79
CA SER A 111 24.23 -5.57 3.81
C SER A 111 23.80 -5.35 2.37
N GLY A 112 22.48 -5.29 2.13
CA GLY A 112 21.93 -5.15 0.77
C GLY A 112 22.18 -6.38 -0.10
N ASN A 113 22.33 -7.57 0.52
CA ASN A 113 22.77 -8.81 -0.13
C ASN A 113 21.61 -9.70 -0.62
N LEU A 114 20.38 -9.19 -0.70
CA LEU A 114 19.23 -10.02 -1.08
C LEU A 114 19.41 -10.67 -2.45
N SER A 115 19.84 -9.90 -3.44
CA SER A 115 20.08 -10.40 -4.80
C SER A 115 21.19 -11.46 -4.89
N ASP A 116 22.10 -11.49 -3.91
CA ASP A 116 23.23 -12.43 -3.88
C ASP A 116 22.83 -13.77 -3.29
N VAL A 117 22.02 -13.72 -2.19
CA VAL A 117 21.60 -14.94 -1.45
C VAL A 117 20.28 -15.51 -1.97
N LEU A 118 19.44 -14.69 -2.55
CA LEU A 118 18.12 -15.03 -3.11
C LEU A 118 17.92 -14.32 -4.45
N PRO A 119 18.62 -14.73 -5.52
CA PRO A 119 18.47 -14.13 -6.83
C PRO A 119 17.00 -14.22 -7.29
N ASP A 120 16.54 -13.19 -7.99
CA ASP A 120 15.18 -13.06 -8.52
C ASP A 120 14.06 -13.00 -7.47
N LYS A 121 14.39 -12.81 -6.18
CA LYS A 121 13.41 -12.64 -5.11
C LYS A 121 13.29 -11.18 -4.66
N MET A 122 12.11 -10.85 -4.15
CA MET A 122 11.80 -9.59 -3.47
C MET A 122 11.23 -9.85 -2.08
N ILE A 123 11.42 -8.90 -1.17
CA ILE A 123 10.82 -8.98 0.17
C ILE A 123 9.35 -8.60 0.11
N GLY A 124 8.48 -9.44 0.68
CA GLY A 124 7.06 -9.15 0.81
C GLY A 124 6.27 -10.25 1.50
N GLY A 125 5.05 -9.90 1.94
CA GLY A 125 4.16 -10.80 2.67
C GLY A 125 4.21 -10.62 4.19
N ASP A 126 5.09 -9.77 4.70
CA ASP A 126 5.11 -9.42 6.11
C ASP A 126 3.91 -8.54 6.50
N THR A 127 3.41 -8.70 7.72
CA THR A 127 2.32 -7.87 8.24
C THR A 127 2.77 -6.42 8.43
N TYR A 128 1.98 -5.49 7.93
CA TYR A 128 2.16 -4.06 8.13
C TYR A 128 1.23 -3.53 9.23
N ASN A 129 1.80 -3.01 10.31
CA ASN A 129 1.05 -2.66 11.52
C ASN A 129 0.23 -1.35 11.43
N ASN A 130 0.40 -0.55 10.37
CA ASN A 130 -0.31 0.74 10.18
C ASN A 130 -0.37 1.62 11.44
N ARG A 131 0.72 1.71 12.21
CA ARG A 131 0.77 2.38 13.54
C ARG A 131 0.38 3.85 13.49
N GLU A 132 0.63 4.50 12.37
CA GLU A 132 0.31 5.92 12.17
C GLU A 132 -1.12 6.15 11.68
N ASN A 133 -1.92 5.06 11.53
CA ASN A 133 -3.29 5.08 11.01
C ASN A 133 -3.41 5.83 9.66
N LYS A 134 -2.40 5.70 8.80
CA LYS A 134 -2.42 6.30 7.46
C LYS A 134 -3.27 5.53 6.47
N LEU A 135 -3.54 4.25 6.72
CA LEU A 135 -4.40 3.40 5.90
C LEU A 135 -5.74 3.15 6.59
N PRO A 136 -6.82 2.93 5.83
CA PRO A 136 -8.15 2.72 6.37
C PRO A 136 -8.19 1.54 7.35
N GLN A 137 -8.75 1.73 8.53
CA GLN A 137 -8.96 0.68 9.53
C GLN A 137 -10.35 0.08 9.37
N ASN A 138 -10.47 -1.21 9.66
CA ASN A 138 -11.72 -1.92 9.79
C ASN A 138 -11.52 -3.13 10.70
N ASP A 139 -12.57 -3.59 11.36
CA ASP A 139 -12.51 -4.79 12.18
C ASP A 139 -12.12 -6.01 11.35
N GLY A 140 -11.11 -6.75 11.81
CA GLY A 140 -10.59 -7.91 11.10
C GLY A 140 -9.68 -7.61 9.90
N ARG A 141 -9.43 -6.32 9.55
CA ARG A 141 -8.50 -5.99 8.47
C ARG A 141 -7.06 -6.19 8.91
N ILE A 142 -6.34 -6.93 8.09
CA ILE A 142 -4.91 -7.16 8.23
C ILE A 142 -4.23 -6.56 6.99
N TRP A 143 -3.20 -5.75 7.23
CA TRP A 143 -2.38 -5.17 6.18
C TRP A 143 -1.09 -5.98 6.02
N TYR A 144 -0.66 -6.14 4.79
CA TYR A 144 0.60 -6.75 4.40
C TYR A 144 1.41 -5.76 3.56
N GLU A 145 2.73 -5.85 3.62
CA GLU A 145 3.64 -5.04 2.80
C GLU A 145 4.48 -5.89 1.87
N ALA A 146 4.85 -5.33 0.72
CA ALA A 146 5.83 -5.91 -0.19
C ALA A 146 6.62 -4.82 -0.91
N ASP A 147 7.83 -5.13 -1.30
CA ASP A 147 8.64 -4.28 -2.16
C ASP A 147 8.15 -4.36 -3.61
N PHE A 148 8.39 -3.31 -4.38
CA PHE A 148 8.28 -3.38 -5.83
C PHE A 148 9.37 -2.53 -6.50
N ASN A 149 9.61 -2.75 -7.77
CA ASN A 149 10.71 -2.12 -8.53
C ASN A 149 12.11 -2.34 -7.90
N TYR A 150 12.28 -3.37 -7.10
CA TYR A 150 13.59 -3.77 -6.59
C TYR A 150 14.36 -4.51 -7.68
N VAL A 151 15.66 -4.26 -7.76
CA VAL A 151 16.56 -4.94 -8.71
C VAL A 151 17.68 -5.64 -7.95
N SER A 152 18.46 -4.90 -7.16
CA SER A 152 19.59 -5.44 -6.42
C SER A 152 20.06 -4.48 -5.31
N GLY A 153 20.92 -4.94 -4.43
CA GLY A 153 21.50 -4.13 -3.37
C GLY A 153 20.54 -3.86 -2.22
N TYR A 154 20.55 -2.63 -1.70
CA TYR A 154 19.65 -2.23 -0.64
C TYR A 154 18.21 -2.13 -1.14
N ARG A 155 17.25 -2.43 -0.27
CA ARG A 155 15.83 -2.24 -0.57
C ARG A 155 15.56 -0.77 -0.90
N ASN A 156 14.80 -0.52 -1.95
CA ASN A 156 14.35 0.83 -2.34
C ASN A 156 13.23 1.34 -1.42
N ASP A 157 12.67 2.52 -1.70
CA ASP A 157 11.57 3.13 -0.95
C ASP A 157 10.17 2.76 -1.47
N CYS A 158 10.10 1.97 -2.56
CA CYS A 158 8.83 1.58 -3.16
C CYS A 158 8.18 0.44 -2.37
N ARG A 159 6.95 0.66 -1.91
CA ARG A 159 6.16 -0.33 -1.16
C ARG A 159 4.76 -0.44 -1.71
N ILE A 160 4.28 -1.64 -1.87
CA ILE A 160 2.87 -1.95 -2.07
C ILE A 160 2.32 -2.52 -0.77
N VAL A 161 1.17 -2.01 -0.35
CA VAL A 161 0.47 -2.45 0.86
C VAL A 161 -0.89 -2.94 0.44
N TYR A 162 -1.26 -4.12 0.90
CA TYR A 162 -2.53 -4.72 0.54
C TYR A 162 -3.18 -5.35 1.77
N SER A 163 -4.51 -5.41 1.75
CA SER A 163 -5.28 -5.94 2.88
C SER A 163 -5.91 -7.28 2.53
N ASN A 164 -6.20 -8.07 3.58
CA ASN A 164 -6.94 -9.34 3.45
C ASN A 164 -8.37 -9.15 2.90
N ASP A 165 -8.90 -7.93 2.88
CA ASP A 165 -10.22 -7.58 2.35
C ASP A 165 -10.17 -6.80 1.02
N GLY A 166 -9.01 -6.78 0.34
CA GLY A 166 -8.87 -6.40 -1.06
C GLY A 166 -8.50 -4.95 -1.37
N LEU A 167 -8.11 -4.16 -0.37
CA LEU A 167 -7.55 -2.84 -0.62
C LEU A 167 -6.08 -2.94 -1.01
N ILE A 168 -5.66 -2.14 -1.99
CA ILE A 168 -4.27 -2.11 -2.47
C ILE A 168 -3.83 -0.66 -2.60
N PHE A 169 -2.68 -0.33 -2.00
CA PHE A 169 -2.07 0.99 -2.07
C PHE A 169 -0.59 0.88 -2.40
N VAL A 170 -0.05 1.85 -3.11
CA VAL A 170 1.39 1.96 -3.38
C VAL A 170 1.96 3.24 -2.79
N SER A 171 3.20 3.17 -2.38
CA SER A 171 4.02 4.27 -1.89
C SER A 171 5.37 4.24 -2.59
N TYR A 172 5.88 5.40 -2.99
CA TYR A 172 7.20 5.56 -3.63
C TYR A 172 8.22 6.27 -2.73
N ASP A 173 7.82 6.58 -1.50
CA ASP A 173 8.54 7.44 -0.56
C ASP A 173 8.59 6.86 0.85
N HIS A 174 8.71 5.53 0.95
CA HIS A 174 8.81 4.79 2.21
C HIS A 174 7.60 5.02 3.12
N MET A 175 6.39 4.75 2.61
CA MET A 175 5.11 4.84 3.35
C MET A 175 4.73 6.25 3.85
N LYS A 176 5.27 7.32 3.24
CA LYS A 176 4.89 8.69 3.60
C LYS A 176 3.60 9.11 2.89
N THR A 177 3.50 8.83 1.60
CA THR A 177 2.30 9.06 0.78
C THR A 177 1.83 7.77 0.12
N PHE A 178 0.52 7.67 -0.08
CA PHE A 178 -0.11 6.51 -0.69
C PHE A 178 -0.96 6.90 -1.90
N TYR A 179 -1.02 5.97 -2.87
CA TYR A 179 -1.91 6.00 -4.01
C TYR A 179 -2.75 4.73 -3.99
N GLU A 180 -4.07 4.84 -4.09
CA GLU A 180 -4.93 3.66 -4.23
C GLU A 180 -4.75 3.04 -5.61
N ILE A 181 -4.62 1.72 -5.68
CA ILE A 181 -4.69 0.98 -6.94
C ILE A 181 -6.16 0.77 -7.29
N THR A 182 -6.56 1.27 -8.43
CA THR A 182 -7.89 1.06 -9.01
C THR A 182 -7.84 -0.04 -10.08
N GLY A 183 -9.00 -0.46 -10.57
CA GLY A 183 -9.08 -1.42 -11.66
C GLY A 183 -8.32 -0.98 -12.92
N PHE A 184 -8.35 -1.82 -13.93
CA PHE A 184 -7.76 -1.53 -15.24
C PHE A 184 -8.50 -0.35 -15.92
N ASN A 185 -7.74 0.51 -16.62
CA ASN A 185 -8.31 1.53 -17.52
C ASN A 185 -8.87 0.88 -18.78
#